data_3ca3fbe188a4281cb60f823c2828aa1d
#
_entry.id   3ca3fbe188a4281cb60f823c2828aa1d
#
_cell.length_a   1.000
_cell.length_b   1.000
_cell.length_c   1.000
_cell.angle_alpha   90.00
_cell.angle_beta   90.00
_cell.angle_gamma   90.00
#
_symmetry.space_group_name_H-M   'P 1'
#
loop_
_entity.id
_entity.type
_entity.pdbx_description
1 polymer ?
#
loop_
_entity_poly.entity_id
_entity_poly.type
_entity_poly.pdbx_seq_one_letter_code
_entity_poly.pdbx_strand_id
1 'polypeptide(L)'
;YAYEETIAVASLVLGGVMQRHPRLDVCVSHGGGAIAFLKQRFESMATFLGTESTFAEDLKLLWFDSHLEEGPAHDLVVSTVGQDRMVFGTNFGGWDTPTVITDFDQSLTTNAIKLLRLPWNE
;
A
#
# COMPACT_ATOMS: atom_id res chain seq x y z
N TYR A 1 15.28 -1.45 5.41
CA TYR A 1 14.30 -1.41 4.29
C TYR A 1 13.03 -0.64 4.67
N ALA A 2 12.44 -0.83 5.84
CA ALA A 2 11.17 -0.16 6.21
C ALA A 2 11.24 1.38 6.17
N TYR A 3 12.40 1.97 6.45
CA TYR A 3 12.59 3.42 6.32
C TYR A 3 12.62 3.86 4.86
N GLU A 4 13.30 3.11 4.02
CA GLU A 4 13.40 3.39 2.59
C GLU A 4 12.03 3.26 1.92
N GLU A 5 11.22 2.27 2.31
CA GLU A 5 9.84 2.11 1.84
C GLU A 5 8.98 3.32 2.23
N THR A 6 9.06 3.74 3.50
CA THR A 6 8.33 4.93 3.97
C THR A 6 8.71 6.18 3.17
N ILE A 7 10.01 6.40 2.95
CA ILE A 7 10.52 7.54 2.18
C ILE A 7 10.08 7.44 0.72
N ALA A 8 10.16 6.26 0.13
CA ALA A 8 9.75 6.03 -1.26
C ALA A 8 8.27 6.32 -1.47
N VAL A 9 7.40 5.80 -0.61
CA VAL A 9 5.94 6.06 -0.66
C VAL A 9 5.66 7.55 -0.48
N ALA A 10 6.25 8.19 0.53
CA ALA A 10 6.07 9.62 0.76
C ALA A 10 6.53 10.45 -0.46
N SER A 11 7.64 10.07 -1.08
CA SER A 11 8.18 10.75 -2.26
C SER A 11 7.27 10.58 -3.48
N LEU A 12 6.71 9.40 -3.70
CA LEU A 12 5.76 9.14 -4.79
C LEU A 12 4.49 9.98 -4.64
N VAL A 13 3.94 9.99 -3.42
CA VAL A 13 2.69 10.70 -3.11
C VAL A 13 2.89 12.21 -3.15
N LEU A 14 3.80 12.76 -2.33
CA LEU A 14 4.05 14.20 -2.26
C LEU A 14 4.62 14.76 -3.58
N GLY A 15 5.32 13.92 -4.34
CA GLY A 15 5.79 14.27 -5.67
C GLY A 15 4.72 14.23 -6.75
N GLY A 16 3.48 13.81 -6.46
CA GLY A 16 2.39 13.75 -7.44
C GLY A 16 2.66 12.77 -8.60
N VAL A 17 3.40 11.69 -8.35
CA VAL A 17 3.81 10.77 -9.43
C VAL A 17 2.60 10.06 -10.01
N MET A 18 1.66 9.61 -9.16
CA MET A 18 0.49 8.87 -9.60
C MET A 18 -0.47 9.72 -10.42
N GLN A 19 -0.61 11.01 -10.11
CA GLN A 19 -1.43 11.96 -10.89
C GLN A 19 -0.81 12.22 -12.26
N ARG A 20 0.51 12.37 -12.34
CA ARG A 20 1.19 12.56 -13.64
C ARG A 20 1.22 11.30 -14.49
N HIS A 21 1.16 10.14 -13.86
CA HIS A 21 1.25 8.85 -14.53
C HIS A 21 0.06 7.92 -14.16
N PRO A 22 -1.19 8.27 -14.54
CA PRO A 22 -2.39 7.57 -14.08
C PRO A 22 -2.52 6.12 -14.57
N ARG A 23 -1.65 5.69 -15.49
CA ARG A 23 -1.58 4.29 -15.96
C ARG A 23 -0.51 3.47 -15.25
N LEU A 24 0.26 4.09 -14.35
CA LEU A 24 1.26 3.41 -13.55
C LEU A 24 0.59 2.78 -12.33
N ASP A 25 0.77 1.49 -12.17
CA ASP A 25 0.44 0.80 -10.93
C ASP A 25 1.73 0.57 -10.13
N VAL A 26 1.71 0.94 -8.87
CA VAL A 26 2.82 0.72 -7.93
C VAL A 26 2.29 -0.10 -6.77
N CYS A 27 2.91 -1.26 -6.54
CA CYS A 27 2.65 -2.09 -5.36
C CYS A 27 3.80 -1.93 -4.37
N VAL A 28 3.45 -1.59 -3.16
CA VAL A 28 4.38 -1.33 -2.08
C VAL A 28 4.43 -2.54 -1.15
N SER A 29 5.63 -2.99 -0.82
CA SER A 29 5.83 -4.13 0.09
C SER A 29 5.67 -3.73 1.57
N HIS A 30 5.49 -4.75 2.41
CA HIS A 30 5.46 -4.63 3.89
C HIS A 30 4.49 -3.55 4.39
N GLY A 31 3.32 -3.42 3.74
CA GLY A 31 2.34 -2.39 4.09
C GLY A 31 2.83 -0.94 3.97
N GLY A 32 3.96 -0.72 3.28
CA GLY A 32 4.54 0.62 3.10
C GLY A 32 5.37 1.12 4.28
N GLY A 33 5.92 0.21 5.09
CA GLY A 33 6.73 0.55 6.25
C GLY A 33 5.93 1.31 7.31
N ALA A 34 6.35 2.50 7.68
CA ALA A 34 5.68 3.33 8.69
C ALA A 34 4.67 4.34 8.11
N ILE A 35 4.32 4.23 6.82
CA ILE A 35 3.53 5.28 6.15
C ILE A 35 2.14 5.49 6.77
N ALA A 36 1.47 4.41 7.16
CA ALA A 36 0.16 4.48 7.80
C ALA A 36 0.23 5.18 9.16
N PHE A 37 1.25 4.88 9.96
CA PHE A 37 1.49 5.51 11.25
C PHE A 37 1.82 7.01 11.10
N LEU A 38 2.57 7.38 10.08
CA LEU A 38 3.01 8.76 9.82
C LEU A 38 2.05 9.56 8.95
N LYS A 39 0.93 8.98 8.52
CA LYS A 39 -0.03 9.60 7.59
C LYS A 39 -0.37 11.05 7.96
N GLN A 40 -0.71 11.30 9.22
CA GLN A 40 -1.10 12.65 9.66
C GLN A 40 0.04 13.67 9.54
N ARG A 41 1.29 13.24 9.73
CA ARG A 41 2.47 14.11 9.54
C ARG A 41 2.67 14.45 8.08
N PHE A 42 2.49 13.50 7.19
CA PHE A 42 2.58 13.72 5.74
C PHE A 42 1.41 14.53 5.22
N GLU A 43 0.21 14.39 5.79
CA GLU A 43 -0.94 15.24 5.49
C GLU A 43 -0.65 16.72 5.78
N SER A 44 -0.05 17.00 6.94
CA SER A 44 0.38 18.36 7.31
C SER A 44 1.46 18.89 6.36
N MET A 45 2.37 18.03 5.90
CA MET A 45 3.40 18.39 4.92
C MET A 45 2.80 18.68 3.55
N ALA A 46 1.85 17.87 3.08
CA ALA A 46 1.13 18.08 1.83
C ALA A 46 0.41 19.45 1.83
N THR A 47 -0.26 19.77 2.92
CA THR A 47 -0.90 21.08 3.11
C THR A 47 0.12 22.23 3.06
N PHE A 48 1.27 22.06 3.71
CA PHE A 48 2.34 23.07 3.68
C PHE A 48 2.93 23.26 2.27
N LEU A 49 3.06 22.19 1.51
CA LEU A 49 3.54 22.20 0.13
C LEU A 49 2.50 22.72 -0.87
N GLY A 50 1.23 22.86 -0.45
CA GLY A 50 0.15 23.34 -1.32
C GLY A 50 -0.23 22.34 -2.41
N THR A 51 -0.22 21.03 -2.12
CA THR A 51 -0.68 20.01 -3.06
C THR A 51 -2.18 20.16 -3.33
N GLU A 52 -2.62 19.85 -4.55
CA GLU A 52 -4.04 19.99 -4.96
C GLU A 52 -4.94 18.94 -4.28
N SER A 53 -4.41 17.76 -4.02
CA SER A 53 -5.08 16.64 -3.35
C SER A 53 -4.53 16.45 -1.94
N THR A 54 -5.27 15.70 -1.13
CA THR A 54 -4.80 15.32 0.20
C THR A 54 -3.82 14.14 0.10
N PHE A 55 -2.88 14.05 1.05
CA PHE A 55 -1.97 12.90 1.13
C PHE A 55 -2.74 11.57 1.24
N ALA A 56 -3.85 11.57 1.99
CA ALA A 56 -4.67 10.38 2.20
C ALA A 56 -5.36 9.90 0.91
N GLU A 57 -5.83 10.81 0.05
CA GLU A 57 -6.43 10.47 -1.24
C GLU A 57 -5.37 9.91 -2.19
N ASP A 58 -4.23 10.55 -2.27
CA ASP A 58 -3.15 10.14 -3.16
C ASP A 58 -2.49 8.84 -2.74
N LEU A 59 -2.42 8.56 -1.43
CA LEU A 59 -1.94 7.30 -0.89
C LEU A 59 -2.76 6.10 -1.41
N LYS A 60 -4.08 6.29 -1.58
CA LYS A 60 -5.00 5.27 -2.12
C LYS A 60 -4.85 5.00 -3.62
N LEU A 61 -3.99 5.73 -4.31
CA LEU A 61 -3.63 5.44 -5.70
C LEU A 61 -2.57 4.33 -5.81
N LEU A 62 -1.93 3.98 -4.69
CA LEU A 62 -0.97 2.88 -4.60
C LEU A 62 -1.66 1.58 -4.18
N TRP A 63 -0.99 0.47 -4.43
CA TRP A 63 -1.33 -0.85 -3.91
C TRP A 63 -0.36 -1.24 -2.80
N PHE A 64 -0.84 -2.04 -1.85
CA PHE A 64 -0.04 -2.47 -0.71
C PHE A 64 -0.15 -3.98 -0.54
N ASP A 65 0.94 -4.64 -0.24
CA ASP A 65 0.87 -6.05 0.13
C ASP A 65 0.40 -6.22 1.58
N SER A 66 -0.15 -7.39 1.85
CA SER A 66 -0.63 -7.77 3.18
C SER A 66 0.44 -8.49 4.01
N HIS A 67 1.72 -8.37 3.64
CA HIS A 67 2.80 -8.99 4.40
C HIS A 67 3.04 -8.25 5.74
N LEU A 68 2.07 -8.41 6.62
CA LEU A 68 2.04 -7.91 7.99
C LEU A 68 1.39 -8.98 8.86
N GLU A 69 1.90 -9.20 10.06
CA GLU A 69 1.22 -10.04 11.02
C GLU A 69 -0.16 -9.45 11.36
N GLU A 70 -1.16 -10.33 11.52
CA GLU A 70 -2.49 -9.91 11.98
C GLU A 70 -2.39 -9.17 13.30
N GLY A 71 -3.12 -8.06 13.41
CA GLY A 71 -3.13 -7.24 14.62
C GLY A 71 -3.16 -5.74 14.32
N PRO A 72 -2.90 -4.91 15.34
CA PRO A 72 -3.09 -3.46 15.23
C PRO A 72 -2.33 -2.77 14.10
N ALA A 73 -1.17 -3.28 13.70
CA ALA A 73 -0.39 -2.71 12.60
C ALA A 73 -1.07 -2.99 11.25
N HIS A 74 -1.52 -4.22 11.03
CA HIS A 74 -2.30 -4.59 9.85
C HIS A 74 -3.60 -3.78 9.77
N ASP A 75 -4.36 -3.69 10.87
CA ASP A 75 -5.61 -2.95 10.94
C ASP A 75 -5.41 -1.46 10.63
N LEU A 76 -4.29 -0.89 11.09
CA LEU A 76 -3.94 0.49 10.80
C LEU A 76 -3.69 0.71 9.31
N VAL A 77 -2.98 -0.19 8.64
CA VAL A 77 -2.76 -0.09 7.19
C VAL A 77 -4.08 -0.21 6.45
N VAL A 78 -4.88 -1.25 6.73
CA VAL A 78 -6.19 -1.45 6.08
C VAL A 78 -7.12 -0.26 6.28
N SER A 79 -7.21 0.30 7.50
CA SER A 79 -8.02 1.48 7.76
C SER A 79 -7.52 2.75 7.07
N THR A 80 -6.23 2.78 6.73
CA THR A 80 -5.61 3.94 6.08
C THR A 80 -5.78 3.91 4.57
N VAL A 81 -5.52 2.77 3.93
CA VAL A 81 -5.49 2.66 2.46
C VAL A 81 -6.77 2.04 1.88
N GLY A 82 -7.48 1.25 2.67
CA GLY A 82 -8.67 0.48 2.26
C GLY A 82 -8.32 -0.94 1.85
N GLN A 83 -9.22 -1.88 2.15
CA GLN A 83 -9.07 -3.30 1.78
C GLN A 83 -8.97 -3.49 0.25
N ASP A 84 -9.62 -2.62 -0.52
CA ASP A 84 -9.61 -2.64 -1.98
C ASP A 84 -8.26 -2.25 -2.62
N ARG A 85 -7.31 -1.82 -1.82
CA ARG A 85 -5.92 -1.49 -2.20
C ARG A 85 -4.90 -2.47 -1.65
N MET A 86 -5.35 -3.53 -0.98
CA MET A 86 -4.49 -4.57 -0.46
C MET A 86 -4.39 -5.74 -1.44
N VAL A 87 -3.20 -6.32 -1.56
CA VAL A 87 -2.96 -7.57 -2.28
C VAL A 87 -2.29 -8.58 -1.38
N PHE A 88 -2.49 -9.88 -1.63
CA PHE A 88 -1.88 -10.91 -0.82
C PHE A 88 -0.37 -10.99 -1.07
N GLY A 89 0.41 -10.90 0.01
CA GLY A 89 1.86 -11.03 -0.02
C GLY A 89 2.36 -11.88 1.15
N THR A 90 3.33 -12.74 0.89
CA THR A 90 3.90 -13.67 1.88
C THR A 90 5.37 -13.44 2.15
N ASN A 91 6.00 -12.54 1.40
CA ASN A 91 7.46 -12.40 1.39
C ASN A 91 8.20 -13.74 1.17
N PHE A 92 7.64 -14.62 0.32
CA PHE A 92 8.22 -15.94 0.05
C PHE A 92 9.70 -15.82 -0.33
N GLY A 93 10.55 -16.59 0.37
CA GLY A 93 12.00 -16.51 0.22
C GLY A 93 12.66 -15.45 1.11
N GLY A 94 11.89 -14.60 1.78
CA GLY A 94 12.39 -13.69 2.81
C GLY A 94 12.63 -14.39 4.15
N TRP A 95 13.27 -13.71 5.06
CA TRP A 95 13.63 -14.26 6.38
C TRP A 95 12.42 -14.37 7.34
N ASP A 96 11.37 -13.63 7.08
CA ASP A 96 10.16 -13.52 7.90
C ASP A 96 8.90 -14.10 7.22
N THR A 97 9.10 -14.99 6.23
CA THR A 97 7.98 -15.68 5.57
C THR A 97 7.22 -16.53 6.59
N PRO A 98 5.88 -16.39 6.69
CA PRO A 98 5.07 -17.22 7.56
C PRO A 98 5.25 -18.71 7.26
N THR A 99 5.35 -19.53 8.30
CA THR A 99 5.55 -20.98 8.17
C THR A 99 4.32 -21.68 7.59
N VAL A 100 3.13 -21.15 7.86
CA VAL A 100 1.86 -21.74 7.42
C VAL A 100 0.93 -20.62 6.93
N ILE A 101 0.49 -20.73 5.69
CA ILE A 101 -0.54 -19.87 5.11
C ILE A 101 -1.77 -20.75 4.95
N THR A 102 -2.69 -20.68 5.90
CA THR A 102 -3.87 -21.56 5.95
C THR A 102 -5.13 -20.93 5.39
N ASP A 103 -5.22 -19.60 5.48
CA ASP A 103 -6.39 -18.87 5.03
C ASP A 103 -6.01 -17.43 4.64
N PHE A 104 -6.65 -16.89 3.64
CA PHE A 104 -6.50 -15.49 3.24
C PHE A 104 -7.80 -14.98 2.62
N ASP A 105 -8.01 -13.70 2.73
CA ASP A 105 -9.19 -13.05 2.16
C ASP A 105 -9.17 -13.13 0.62
N GLN A 106 -10.19 -13.75 0.05
CA GLN A 106 -10.36 -13.91 -1.40
C GLN A 106 -10.40 -12.54 -2.13
N SER A 107 -10.80 -11.48 -1.46
CA SER A 107 -10.78 -10.13 -2.02
C SER A 107 -9.37 -9.69 -2.44
N LEU A 108 -8.33 -10.13 -1.72
CA LEU A 108 -6.93 -9.83 -2.03
C LEU A 108 -6.49 -10.46 -3.36
N THR A 109 -7.00 -11.64 -3.69
CA THR A 109 -6.79 -12.27 -5.02
C THR A 109 -7.44 -11.44 -6.11
N THR A 110 -8.68 -11.02 -5.91
CA THR A 110 -9.40 -10.15 -6.86
C THR A 110 -8.65 -8.83 -7.08
N ASN A 111 -8.10 -8.25 -6.03
CA ASN A 111 -7.29 -7.04 -6.11
C ASN A 111 -5.98 -7.27 -6.89
N ALA A 112 -5.31 -8.42 -6.68
CA ALA A 112 -4.11 -8.76 -7.43
C ALA A 112 -4.38 -8.89 -8.93
N ILE A 113 -5.53 -9.47 -9.32
CA ILE A 113 -5.97 -9.55 -10.71
C ILE A 113 -6.16 -8.16 -11.32
N LYS A 114 -6.77 -7.23 -10.57
CA LYS A 114 -6.92 -5.82 -11.00
C LYS A 114 -5.57 -5.14 -11.16
N LEU A 115 -4.69 -5.24 -10.18
CA LEU A 115 -3.35 -4.67 -10.21
C LEU A 115 -2.55 -5.16 -11.42
N LEU A 116 -2.58 -6.47 -11.68
CA LEU A 116 -1.84 -7.10 -12.77
C LEU A 116 -2.56 -7.00 -14.13
N ARG A 117 -3.77 -6.43 -14.17
CA ARG A 117 -4.60 -6.30 -15.38
C ARG A 117 -4.80 -7.63 -16.09
N LEU A 118 -4.93 -8.70 -15.31
CA LEU A 118 -5.14 -10.04 -15.86
C LEU A 118 -6.57 -10.18 -16.40
N PRO A 119 -6.78 -10.96 -17.48
CA PRO A 119 -8.12 -11.29 -17.89
C PRO A 119 -8.79 -12.12 -16.78
N TRP A 120 -9.93 -11.65 -16.30
CA TRP A 120 -10.77 -12.41 -15.38
C TRP A 120 -11.58 -13.41 -16.19
N ASN A 121 -11.33 -14.70 -16.00
CA ASN A 121 -12.23 -15.76 -16.45
C ASN A 121 -13.10 -16.15 -15.24
N GLU A 122 -14.38 -15.76 -15.26
CA GLU A 122 -15.38 -16.25 -14.32
C GLU A 122 -15.55 -17.76 -14.42
#